data_9afb58db8358e04256a9162c5ffbc1e7
#
_entry.id   9afb58db8358e04256a9162c5ffbc1e7
#
_cell.length_a   1.000
_cell.length_b   1.000
_cell.length_c   1.000
_cell.angle_alpha   90.00
_cell.angle_beta   90.00
_cell.angle_gamma   90.00
#
_symmetry.space_group_name_H-M   'P 1'
#
loop_
_entity.id
_entity.type
_entity.pdbx_description
1 polymer ?
#
loop_
_entity_poly.entity_id
_entity_poly.type
_entity_poly.pdbx_seq_one_letter_code
_entity_poly.pdbx_strand_id
1 'polypeptide(L)'
;MYKRQGQNHSLPVDQLLVFLGVSPKLGPVADWGLAMERKQLEVNTEDFGTNVPGIFAVGDINNYPGKKKLIVCGFHEATLAAYGAMPFIFPEKKVMLQYTTTSPRLHALLGVETPKKN
;
A
#
# COMPACT_ATOMS: atom_id res chain seq x y z
N MET A 1 -14.19 -25.29 -2.67
CA MET A 1 -15.29 -24.62 -3.38
C MET A 1 -15.84 -25.61 -4.42
N TYR A 2 -16.98 -26.21 -4.16
CA TYR A 2 -17.57 -27.20 -5.08
C TYR A 2 -18.33 -26.46 -6.18
N LYS A 3 -17.85 -26.57 -7.42
CA LYS A 3 -18.60 -26.12 -8.59
C LYS A 3 -19.65 -27.20 -8.92
N ARG A 4 -20.89 -26.99 -8.56
CA ARG A 4 -22.02 -27.74 -9.14
C ARG A 4 -22.32 -27.13 -10.52
N GLN A 5 -21.75 -27.72 -11.55
CA GLN A 5 -22.10 -27.33 -12.93
C GLN A 5 -23.22 -28.24 -13.43
N GLY A 6 -24.23 -27.68 -14.05
CA GLY A 6 -25.19 -28.41 -14.84
C GLY A 6 -26.65 -28.43 -14.34
N GLN A 7 -26.98 -27.86 -13.19
CA GLN A 7 -28.36 -27.70 -12.78
C GLN A 7 -28.71 -26.24 -12.56
N ASN A 8 -29.72 -25.75 -13.27
CA ASN A 8 -30.28 -24.42 -13.06
C ASN A 8 -31.33 -24.51 -11.95
N HIS A 9 -31.13 -23.71 -10.91
CA HIS A 9 -32.10 -23.54 -9.84
C HIS A 9 -32.68 -22.12 -9.92
N SER A 10 -34.01 -22.01 -9.89
CA SER A 10 -34.70 -20.74 -9.79
C SER A 10 -35.11 -20.50 -8.35
N LEU A 11 -34.69 -19.38 -7.79
CA LEU A 11 -35.07 -18.94 -6.44
C LEU A 11 -35.92 -17.67 -6.58
N PRO A 12 -37.16 -17.65 -6.04
CA PRO A 12 -37.94 -16.42 -5.97
C PRO A 12 -37.31 -15.50 -4.92
N VAL A 13 -36.91 -14.30 -5.33
CA VAL A 13 -36.32 -13.31 -4.45
C VAL A 13 -36.79 -11.90 -4.86
N ASP A 14 -37.04 -11.03 -3.90
CA ASP A 14 -37.42 -9.65 -4.16
C ASP A 14 -36.18 -8.77 -4.43
N GLN A 15 -35.04 -9.09 -3.77
CA GLN A 15 -33.78 -8.38 -3.92
C GLN A 15 -32.61 -9.34 -3.84
N LEU A 16 -31.57 -9.10 -4.66
CA LEU A 16 -30.33 -9.86 -4.67
C LEU A 16 -29.16 -8.95 -4.34
N LEU A 17 -28.47 -9.22 -3.24
CA LEU A 17 -27.21 -8.56 -2.88
C LEU A 17 -26.04 -9.45 -3.27
N VAL A 18 -25.17 -8.94 -4.13
CA VAL A 18 -24.04 -9.71 -4.70
C VAL A 18 -22.74 -9.30 -4.01
N PHE A 19 -22.14 -10.24 -3.26
CA PHE A 19 -20.87 -10.08 -2.56
C PHE A 19 -19.84 -11.09 -3.07
N LEU A 20 -19.49 -11.02 -4.36
CA LEU A 20 -18.59 -11.99 -5.00
C LEU A 20 -17.10 -11.67 -4.82
N GLY A 21 -16.78 -10.60 -4.09
CA GLY A 21 -15.42 -10.11 -3.95
C GLY A 21 -14.94 -9.34 -5.18
N VAL A 22 -13.66 -8.98 -5.17
CA VAL A 22 -13.00 -8.25 -6.24
C VAL A 22 -11.90 -9.08 -6.87
N SER A 23 -11.76 -8.99 -8.19
CA SER A 23 -10.64 -9.57 -8.94
C SER A 23 -9.84 -8.44 -9.59
N PRO A 24 -8.53 -8.36 -9.35
CA PRO A 24 -7.73 -7.29 -9.91
C PRO A 24 -7.70 -7.35 -11.45
N LYS A 25 -7.94 -6.20 -12.07
CA LYS A 25 -7.71 -5.97 -13.49
C LYS A 25 -6.60 -4.94 -13.60
N LEU A 26 -5.38 -5.39 -13.88
CA LEU A 26 -4.19 -4.54 -13.86
C LEU A 26 -4.15 -3.54 -15.02
N GLY A 27 -4.88 -3.83 -16.12
CA GLY A 27 -4.84 -2.96 -17.29
C GLY A 27 -3.40 -2.77 -17.80
N PRO A 28 -3.03 -1.53 -18.20
CA PRO A 28 -1.68 -1.23 -18.70
C PRO A 28 -0.54 -1.54 -17.73
N VAL A 29 -0.81 -1.57 -16.42
CA VAL A 29 0.22 -1.88 -15.40
C VAL A 29 0.84 -3.27 -15.61
N ALA A 30 0.08 -4.21 -16.19
CA ALA A 30 0.57 -5.53 -16.52
C ALA A 30 1.73 -5.53 -17.54
N ASP A 31 1.83 -4.47 -18.34
CA ASP A 31 2.81 -4.32 -19.43
C ASP A 31 4.03 -3.48 -19.04
N TRP A 32 4.11 -3.01 -17.79
CA TRP A 32 5.20 -2.15 -17.30
C TRP A 32 6.49 -2.91 -16.93
N GLY A 33 6.52 -4.24 -17.13
CA GLY A 33 7.69 -5.06 -16.79
C GLY A 33 7.89 -5.28 -15.28
N LEU A 34 6.84 -5.08 -14.49
CA LEU A 34 6.87 -5.30 -13.05
C LEU A 34 6.82 -6.79 -12.72
N ALA A 35 7.61 -7.22 -11.75
CA ALA A 35 7.56 -8.58 -11.23
C ALA A 35 6.20 -8.84 -10.56
N MET A 36 5.56 -9.93 -10.93
CA MET A 36 4.21 -10.25 -10.46
C MET A 36 4.04 -11.72 -10.14
N GLU A 37 3.34 -11.99 -9.04
CA GLU A 37 2.80 -13.31 -8.71
C GLU A 37 1.28 -13.22 -8.58
N ARG A 38 0.53 -14.08 -9.33
CA ARG A 38 -0.95 -14.17 -9.24
C ARG A 38 -1.68 -12.83 -9.34
N LYS A 39 -1.24 -11.96 -10.25
CA LYS A 39 -1.77 -10.59 -10.46
C LYS A 39 -1.51 -9.64 -9.28
N GLN A 40 -0.52 -9.89 -8.48
CA GLN A 40 -0.04 -8.99 -7.43
C GLN A 40 1.42 -8.66 -7.69
N LEU A 41 1.80 -7.42 -7.43
CA LEU A 41 3.15 -6.91 -7.65
C LEU A 41 4.07 -7.38 -6.52
N GLU A 42 5.20 -7.97 -6.86
CA GLU A 42 6.24 -8.30 -5.90
C GLU A 42 6.96 -7.04 -5.44
N VAL A 43 7.18 -6.90 -4.14
CA VAL A 43 7.82 -5.73 -3.54
C VAL A 43 8.86 -6.14 -2.52
N ASN A 44 9.87 -5.28 -2.36
CA ASN A 44 10.74 -5.30 -1.21
C ASN A 44 9.99 -4.80 0.02
N THR A 45 10.09 -5.48 1.15
CA THR A 45 9.39 -5.09 2.39
C THR A 45 10.05 -3.96 3.16
N GLU A 46 11.25 -3.53 2.77
CA GLU A 46 11.96 -2.42 3.41
C GLU A 46 11.34 -1.06 3.03
N ASP A 47 10.99 -0.91 1.76
CA ASP A 47 10.53 0.35 1.20
C ASP A 47 9.31 0.21 0.26
N PHE A 48 8.82 -1.01 0.06
CA PHE A 48 7.75 -1.35 -0.89
C PHE A 48 8.03 -0.99 -2.34
N GLY A 49 9.31 -0.88 -2.69
CA GLY A 49 9.79 -0.75 -4.06
C GLY A 49 9.55 -2.02 -4.87
N THR A 50 9.25 -1.85 -6.15
CA THR A 50 9.17 -2.95 -7.13
C THR A 50 10.54 -3.27 -7.71
N ASN A 51 10.61 -4.24 -8.64
CA ASN A 51 11.81 -4.51 -9.43
C ASN A 51 12.21 -3.35 -10.37
N VAL A 52 11.32 -2.39 -10.60
CA VAL A 52 11.60 -1.19 -11.41
C VAL A 52 11.86 -0.01 -10.49
N PRO A 53 13.09 0.58 -10.47
CA PRO A 53 13.42 1.70 -9.61
C PRO A 53 12.45 2.89 -9.77
N GLY A 54 12.05 3.50 -8.66
CA GLY A 54 11.12 4.61 -8.62
C GLY A 54 9.63 4.24 -8.71
N ILE A 55 9.32 2.94 -8.83
CA ILE A 55 7.93 2.44 -8.75
C ILE A 55 7.75 1.67 -7.45
N PHE A 56 6.75 2.08 -6.68
CA PHE A 56 6.37 1.51 -5.39
C PHE A 56 4.95 0.95 -5.46
N ALA A 57 4.67 -0.13 -4.76
CA ALA A 57 3.34 -0.71 -4.73
C ALA A 57 2.90 -1.01 -3.29
N VAL A 58 1.75 -0.48 -2.90
CA VAL A 58 1.21 -0.59 -1.55
C VAL A 58 -0.25 -1.03 -1.55
N GLY A 59 -0.73 -1.61 -0.46
CA GLY A 59 -2.11 -2.08 -0.33
C GLY A 59 -2.32 -3.44 -0.99
N ASP A 60 -3.55 -3.71 -1.43
CA ASP A 60 -3.98 -5.03 -1.90
C ASP A 60 -3.32 -5.48 -3.22
N ILE A 61 -2.72 -4.54 -3.95
CA ILE A 61 -2.05 -4.82 -5.22
C ILE A 61 -0.70 -5.52 -5.05
N ASN A 62 -0.03 -5.34 -3.92
CA ASN A 62 1.28 -5.93 -3.69
C ASN A 62 1.22 -7.32 -3.05
N ASN A 63 2.33 -8.04 -3.18
CA ASN A 63 2.57 -9.34 -2.55
C ASN A 63 3.98 -9.41 -1.95
N TYR A 64 4.06 -9.97 -0.73
CA TYR A 64 5.29 -10.26 -0.02
C TYR A 64 5.04 -11.32 1.06
N PRO A 65 6.07 -12.01 1.57
CA PRO A 65 5.88 -13.01 2.62
C PRO A 65 5.19 -12.45 3.86
N GLY A 66 4.10 -13.08 4.28
CA GLY A 66 3.31 -12.65 5.44
C GLY A 66 2.28 -11.55 5.17
N LYS A 67 2.08 -11.14 3.92
CA LYS A 67 1.08 -10.13 3.52
C LYS A 67 -0.29 -10.38 4.14
N LYS A 68 -0.84 -9.33 4.74
CA LYS A 68 -2.24 -9.27 5.18
C LYS A 68 -2.95 -8.14 4.42
N LYS A 69 -4.10 -8.48 3.80
CA LYS A 69 -4.93 -7.51 3.07
C LYS A 69 -5.84 -6.78 4.05
N LEU A 70 -5.25 -5.88 4.81
CA LEU A 70 -5.93 -5.03 5.79
C LEU A 70 -5.61 -3.56 5.49
N ILE A 71 -6.57 -2.68 5.70
CA ILE A 71 -6.40 -1.22 5.49
C ILE A 71 -5.23 -0.67 6.31
N VAL A 72 -5.10 -1.10 7.58
CA VAL A 72 -4.00 -0.67 8.46
C VAL A 72 -2.63 -1.09 7.93
N CYS A 73 -2.52 -2.27 7.32
CA CYS A 73 -1.26 -2.70 6.67
C CYS A 73 -0.93 -1.81 5.48
N GLY A 74 -1.94 -1.45 4.67
CA GLY A 74 -1.76 -0.54 3.53
C GLY A 74 -1.27 0.84 3.96
N PHE A 75 -1.73 1.40 5.06
CA PHE A 75 -1.21 2.65 5.61
C PHE A 75 0.25 2.55 6.07
N HIS A 76 0.62 1.45 6.73
CA HIS A 76 2.00 1.20 7.10
C HIS A 76 2.91 1.10 5.86
N GLU A 77 2.49 0.31 4.87
CA GLU A 77 3.18 0.15 3.60
C GLU A 77 3.37 1.50 2.88
N ALA A 78 2.31 2.32 2.82
CA ALA A 78 2.36 3.65 2.21
C ALA A 78 3.36 4.58 2.93
N THR A 79 3.46 4.48 4.25
CA THR A 79 4.44 5.23 5.02
C THR A 79 5.86 4.85 4.61
N LEU A 80 6.19 3.55 4.55
CA LEU A 80 7.52 3.09 4.18
C LEU A 80 7.84 3.42 2.71
N ALA A 81 6.87 3.26 1.81
CA ALA A 81 7.03 3.65 0.40
C ALA A 81 7.30 5.15 0.23
N ALA A 82 6.64 6.01 1.01
CA ALA A 82 6.90 7.44 0.98
C ALA A 82 8.35 7.77 1.40
N TYR A 83 8.87 7.12 2.44
CA TYR A 83 10.28 7.25 2.82
C TYR A 83 11.20 6.66 1.76
N GLY A 84 10.88 5.52 1.16
CA GLY A 84 11.64 4.89 0.08
C GLY A 84 11.72 5.75 -1.19
N ALA A 85 10.66 6.54 -1.48
CA ALA A 85 10.62 7.44 -2.63
C ALA A 85 11.48 8.72 -2.43
N MET A 86 11.76 9.12 -1.19
CA MET A 86 12.48 10.38 -0.91
C MET A 86 13.86 10.49 -1.58
N PRO A 87 14.72 9.44 -1.60
CA PRO A 87 16.00 9.50 -2.29
C PRO A 87 15.90 9.74 -3.80
N PHE A 88 14.80 9.30 -4.43
CA PHE A 88 14.52 9.54 -5.85
C PHE A 88 14.11 10.99 -6.12
N ILE A 89 13.36 11.59 -5.20
CA ILE A 89 12.82 12.96 -5.34
C ILE A 89 13.85 14.00 -4.90
N PHE A 90 14.57 13.71 -3.82
CA PHE A 90 15.52 14.63 -3.17
C PHE A 90 16.83 13.89 -2.84
N PRO A 91 17.67 13.54 -3.84
CA PRO A 91 18.87 12.74 -3.62
C PRO A 91 19.88 13.39 -2.68
N GLU A 92 19.91 14.71 -2.64
CA GLU A 92 20.84 15.48 -1.78
C GLU A 92 20.34 15.67 -0.33
N LYS A 93 19.11 15.26 -0.03
CA LYS A 93 18.54 15.44 1.30
C LYS A 93 18.57 14.17 2.12
N LYS A 94 19.24 14.24 3.27
CA LYS A 94 19.12 13.17 4.27
C LYS A 94 17.73 13.23 4.89
N VAL A 95 16.91 12.21 4.63
CA VAL A 95 15.58 12.09 5.22
C VAL A 95 15.73 11.58 6.65
N MET A 96 15.28 12.36 7.62
CA MET A 96 15.25 11.96 9.02
C MET A 96 13.80 11.86 9.49
N LEU A 97 13.50 10.81 10.25
CA LEU A 97 12.20 10.69 10.89
C LEU A 97 12.05 11.81 11.93
N GLN A 98 11.06 12.70 11.71
CA GLN A 98 10.75 13.79 12.61
C GLN A 98 9.43 13.49 13.33
N TYR A 99 9.49 13.33 14.63
CA TYR A 99 8.29 13.21 15.46
C TYR A 99 7.66 14.60 15.68
N THR A 100 6.33 14.66 15.68
CA THR A 100 5.57 15.90 15.95
C THR A 100 5.92 16.52 17.28
N THR A 101 6.13 15.70 18.32
CA THR A 101 6.51 16.11 19.67
C THR A 101 7.89 16.75 19.77
N THR A 102 8.75 16.56 18.76
CA THR A 102 10.11 17.11 18.73
C THR A 102 10.34 18.06 17.56
N SER A 103 9.28 18.47 16.86
CA SER A 103 9.36 19.35 15.69
C SER A 103 9.41 20.82 16.09
N PRO A 104 10.55 21.52 15.92
CA PRO A 104 10.64 22.96 16.23
C PRO A 104 9.66 23.79 15.41
N ARG A 105 9.43 23.40 14.14
CA ARG A 105 8.47 24.05 13.25
C ARG A 105 7.04 23.94 13.79
N LEU A 106 6.65 22.76 14.25
CA LEU A 106 5.30 22.56 14.81
C LEU A 106 5.14 23.33 16.13
N HIS A 107 6.17 23.33 16.98
CA HIS A 107 6.16 24.09 18.23
C HIS A 107 5.97 25.59 17.95
N ALA A 108 6.70 26.16 16.98
CA ALA A 108 6.54 27.55 16.58
C ALA A 108 5.13 27.87 16.05
N LEU A 109 4.54 26.98 15.24
CA LEU A 109 3.17 27.14 14.72
C LEU A 109 2.10 27.07 15.81
N LEU A 110 2.34 26.26 16.84
CA LEU A 110 1.42 26.08 17.97
C LEU A 110 1.66 27.08 19.10
N GLY A 111 2.70 27.92 19.02
CA GLY A 111 3.07 28.88 20.06
C GLY A 111 3.54 28.23 21.38
N VAL A 112 4.09 27.00 21.30
CA VAL A 112 4.62 26.27 22.46
C VAL A 112 6.14 26.29 22.48
N GLU A 113 6.73 26.26 23.68
CA GLU A 113 8.19 26.21 23.82
C GLU A 113 8.76 24.86 23.34
N THR A 114 9.87 24.93 22.62
CA THR A 114 10.61 23.71 22.23
C THR A 114 11.35 23.18 23.47
N PRO A 115 11.15 21.90 23.86
CA PRO A 115 11.87 21.33 24.99
C PRO A 115 13.39 21.44 24.78
N LYS A 116 14.11 21.95 25.76
CA LYS A 116 15.58 21.97 25.73
C LYS A 116 16.08 20.53 25.78
N LYS A 117 16.93 20.14 24.82
CA LYS A 117 17.65 18.89 24.91
C LYS A 117 18.59 18.94 26.13
N ASN A 118 18.36 18.08 27.11
CA ASN A 118 19.35 17.77 28.16
C ASN A 118 20.49 16.96 27.56
#